data_f0c678c71830a0915ce7bb24789248c5
#
_entry.id   f0c678c71830a0915ce7bb24789248c5
#
_cell.length_a   1.000
_cell.length_b   1.000
_cell.length_c   1.000
_cell.angle_alpha   90.00
_cell.angle_beta   90.00
_cell.angle_gamma   90.00
#
_symmetry.space_group_name_H-M   'P 1'
#
loop_
_entity.id
_entity.type
_entity.pdbx_description
1 polymer ?
#
loop_
_entity_poly.entity_id
_entity_poly.type
_entity_poly.pdbx_seq_one_letter_code
_entity_poly.pdbx_strand_id
1 'polypeptide(L)'
;MASWDCKKALEWLTKNASASSLGKCARYVRTAIEAGGISTEGRPNSAYQYTDFLPKIGFNLIHKVTGKAKQRDWSNVNAKPGDIAVMNHGKHGHICMWNGKQWVSDFRQNNMWVYSGDGECSIFRYNG
;
A
#
# COMPACT_ATOMS: atom_id res chain seq x y z
N MET A 1 5.19 -8.25 -22.16
CA MET A 1 5.36 -7.11 -21.24
C MET A 1 4.20 -7.05 -20.26
N ALA A 2 4.50 -7.02 -18.97
CA ALA A 2 3.45 -6.87 -17.97
C ALA A 2 2.82 -5.48 -18.10
N SER A 3 1.51 -5.40 -18.00
CA SER A 3 0.81 -4.13 -17.97
C SER A 3 0.00 -4.05 -16.68
N TRP A 4 0.14 -2.91 -16.01
CA TRP A 4 -0.53 -2.68 -14.74
C TRP A 4 -1.98 -2.25 -14.97
N ASP A 5 -2.90 -3.07 -14.48
CA ASP A 5 -4.31 -2.74 -14.49
C ASP A 5 -4.75 -2.37 -13.07
N CYS A 6 -4.59 -1.11 -12.74
CA CYS A 6 -4.91 -0.55 -11.44
C CYS A 6 -6.39 -0.76 -11.07
N LYS A 7 -7.27 -0.69 -12.05
CA LYS A 7 -8.70 -0.87 -11.82
C LYS A 7 -9.01 -2.28 -11.30
N LYS A 8 -8.44 -3.31 -11.92
CA LYS A 8 -8.63 -4.69 -11.47
C LYS A 8 -8.04 -4.92 -10.08
N ALA A 9 -6.87 -4.34 -9.82
CA ALA A 9 -6.24 -4.43 -8.50
C ALA A 9 -7.16 -3.84 -7.42
N LEU A 10 -7.69 -2.67 -7.66
CA LEU A 10 -8.53 -1.96 -6.70
C LEU A 10 -9.90 -2.61 -6.54
N GLU A 11 -10.47 -3.15 -7.61
CA GLU A 11 -11.72 -3.90 -7.53
C GLU A 11 -11.57 -5.11 -6.61
N TRP A 12 -10.48 -5.87 -6.78
CA TRP A 12 -10.22 -7.03 -5.93
C TRP A 12 -10.03 -6.60 -4.48
N LEU A 13 -9.20 -5.60 -4.24
CA LEU A 13 -8.85 -5.17 -2.89
C LEU A 13 -10.05 -4.60 -2.13
N THR A 14 -10.81 -3.73 -2.77
CA THR A 14 -11.99 -3.12 -2.14
C THR A 14 -13.06 -4.16 -1.83
N LYS A 15 -13.25 -5.11 -2.73
CA LYS A 15 -14.23 -6.18 -2.55
C LYS A 15 -13.85 -7.11 -1.39
N ASN A 16 -12.57 -7.37 -1.21
CA ASN A 16 -12.10 -8.37 -0.24
C ASN A 16 -11.71 -7.76 1.11
N ALA A 17 -11.51 -6.45 1.19
CA ALA A 17 -11.12 -5.79 2.43
C ALA A 17 -12.24 -5.87 3.49
N SER A 18 -11.82 -6.01 4.74
CA SER A 18 -12.72 -6.07 5.89
C SER A 18 -13.02 -4.67 6.43
N ALA A 19 -13.94 -4.58 7.38
CA ALA A 19 -14.20 -3.34 8.11
C ALA A 19 -13.09 -3.05 9.13
N SER A 20 -12.38 -4.07 9.60
CA SER A 20 -11.31 -3.93 10.59
C SER A 20 -10.11 -4.79 10.21
N SER A 21 -8.94 -4.46 10.78
CA SER A 21 -7.68 -5.13 10.46
C SER A 21 -7.73 -6.63 10.73
N LEU A 22 -7.17 -7.40 9.78
CA LEU A 22 -7.04 -8.86 9.87
C LEU A 22 -5.60 -9.29 10.12
N GLY A 23 -4.65 -8.34 10.20
CA GLY A 23 -3.22 -8.65 10.33
C GLY A 23 -2.62 -9.24 9.06
N LYS A 24 -3.20 -8.97 7.90
CA LYS A 24 -2.80 -9.57 6.61
C LYS A 24 -2.56 -8.54 5.52
N CYS A 25 -2.13 -7.34 5.87
CA CYS A 25 -2.03 -6.23 4.93
C CYS A 25 -1.14 -6.55 3.72
N ALA A 26 0.04 -7.15 3.95
CA ALA A 26 0.97 -7.46 2.86
C ALA A 26 0.37 -8.49 1.91
N ARG A 27 -0.29 -9.51 2.42
CA ARG A 27 -0.94 -10.54 1.62
C ARG A 27 -2.04 -9.94 0.73
N TYR A 28 -2.84 -9.03 1.29
CA TYR A 28 -3.96 -8.44 0.55
C TYR A 28 -3.47 -7.49 -0.54
N VAL A 29 -2.51 -6.61 -0.22
CA VAL A 29 -1.97 -5.70 -1.23
C VAL A 29 -1.22 -6.46 -2.31
N ARG A 30 -0.44 -7.47 -1.95
CA ARG A 30 0.24 -8.34 -2.91
C ARG A 30 -0.76 -9.01 -3.86
N THR A 31 -1.83 -9.57 -3.32
CA THR A 31 -2.85 -10.24 -4.14
C THR A 31 -3.53 -9.24 -5.08
N ALA A 32 -3.74 -8.00 -4.62
CA ALA A 32 -4.27 -6.94 -5.47
C ALA A 32 -3.32 -6.63 -6.63
N ILE A 33 -2.01 -6.54 -6.36
CA ILE A 33 -1.00 -6.31 -7.40
C ILE A 33 -1.07 -7.43 -8.45
N GLU A 34 -1.18 -8.68 -8.00
CA GLU A 34 -1.31 -9.84 -8.90
C GLU A 34 -2.60 -9.77 -9.72
N ALA A 35 -3.71 -9.38 -9.11
CA ALA A 35 -4.97 -9.20 -9.80
C ALA A 35 -4.87 -8.11 -10.89
N GLY A 36 -4.00 -7.13 -10.68
CA GLY A 36 -3.71 -6.08 -11.65
C GLY A 36 -2.70 -6.49 -12.73
N GLY A 37 -2.26 -7.74 -12.74
CA GLY A 37 -1.42 -8.28 -13.81
C GLY A 37 0.08 -8.25 -13.58
N ILE A 38 0.55 -7.88 -12.39
CA ILE A 38 1.98 -7.81 -12.07
C ILE A 38 2.35 -8.99 -11.16
N SER A 39 3.36 -9.78 -11.57
CA SER A 39 3.85 -10.87 -10.75
C SER A 39 4.53 -10.35 -9.48
N THR A 40 4.28 -11.02 -8.37
CA THR A 40 4.97 -10.72 -7.11
C THR A 40 5.89 -11.87 -6.69
N GLU A 41 6.40 -12.61 -7.66
CA GLU A 41 7.38 -13.67 -7.41
C GLU A 41 8.59 -13.08 -6.70
N GLY A 42 9.08 -13.77 -5.67
CA GLY A 42 10.20 -13.30 -4.86
C GLY A 42 9.81 -12.32 -3.75
N ARG A 43 8.52 -12.13 -3.52
CA ARG A 43 8.02 -11.19 -2.52
C ARG A 43 8.51 -11.50 -1.11
N PRO A 44 8.75 -10.46 -0.29
CA PRO A 44 9.06 -10.65 1.11
C PRO A 44 7.80 -10.96 1.93
N ASN A 45 8.00 -11.35 3.20
CA ASN A 45 6.90 -11.70 4.09
C ASN A 45 6.32 -10.50 4.85
N SER A 46 7.18 -9.54 5.23
CA SER A 46 6.75 -8.40 6.06
C SER A 46 6.50 -7.16 5.21
N ALA A 47 5.49 -6.38 5.60
CA ALA A 47 5.08 -5.20 4.84
C ALA A 47 6.22 -4.19 4.65
N TYR A 48 7.02 -3.91 5.70
CA TYR A 48 8.09 -2.92 5.58
C TYR A 48 9.14 -3.30 4.53
N GLN A 49 9.30 -4.59 4.25
CA GLN A 49 10.27 -5.08 3.26
C GLN A 49 9.85 -4.74 1.81
N TYR A 50 8.59 -4.35 1.62
CA TYR A 50 8.11 -3.96 0.29
C TYR A 50 8.71 -2.65 -0.19
N THR A 51 9.32 -1.88 0.69
CA THR A 51 10.09 -0.68 0.31
C THR A 51 11.19 -1.04 -0.69
N ASP A 52 11.85 -2.17 -0.50
CA ASP A 52 12.93 -2.62 -1.41
C ASP A 52 12.39 -3.49 -2.56
N PHE A 53 11.25 -4.13 -2.37
CA PHE A 53 10.68 -5.04 -3.36
C PHE A 53 9.89 -4.32 -4.46
N LEU A 54 9.09 -3.33 -4.12
CA LEU A 54 8.21 -2.65 -5.08
C LEU A 54 8.97 -2.06 -6.27
N PRO A 55 10.14 -1.42 -6.10
CA PRO A 55 10.89 -0.93 -7.25
C PRO A 55 11.29 -2.05 -8.23
N LYS A 56 11.51 -3.26 -7.75
CA LYS A 56 11.89 -4.39 -8.60
C LYS A 56 10.76 -4.84 -9.52
N ILE A 57 9.53 -4.51 -9.20
CA ILE A 57 8.36 -4.88 -10.01
C ILE A 57 7.68 -3.67 -10.65
N GLY A 58 8.36 -2.53 -10.68
CA GLY A 58 7.91 -1.36 -11.45
C GLY A 58 7.20 -0.27 -10.67
N PHE A 59 7.09 -0.40 -9.35
CA PHE A 59 6.52 0.62 -8.49
C PHE A 59 7.65 1.47 -7.93
N ASN A 60 7.75 2.72 -8.36
CA ASN A 60 8.87 3.59 -8.00
C ASN A 60 8.48 4.56 -6.90
N LEU A 61 9.46 4.88 -6.04
CA LEU A 61 9.26 5.81 -4.93
C LEU A 61 8.96 7.21 -5.47
N ILE A 62 7.86 7.80 -5.04
CA ILE A 62 7.47 9.15 -5.42
C ILE A 62 7.49 10.12 -4.24
N HIS A 63 7.23 9.64 -3.02
CA HIS A 63 7.26 10.46 -1.81
C HIS A 63 7.79 9.67 -0.64
N LYS A 64 8.50 10.37 0.24
CA LYS A 64 8.88 9.83 1.53
C LYS A 64 8.43 10.84 2.59
N VAL A 65 7.54 10.42 3.49
CA VAL A 65 6.93 11.32 4.47
C VAL A 65 7.06 10.73 5.87
N THR A 66 6.94 11.59 6.88
CA THR A 66 6.88 11.16 8.26
C THR A 66 5.43 11.01 8.67
N GLY A 67 5.02 9.79 9.00
CA GLY A 67 3.70 9.52 9.55
C GLY A 67 3.66 9.95 11.01
N LYS A 68 2.67 10.72 11.38
CA LYS A 68 2.53 11.23 12.75
C LYS A 68 1.24 10.73 13.38
N ALA A 69 1.33 10.36 14.64
CA ALA A 69 0.16 9.99 15.42
C ALA A 69 -0.89 11.08 15.35
N LYS A 70 -2.16 10.69 15.23
CA LYS A 70 -3.30 11.61 15.16
C LYS A 70 -3.39 12.45 13.88
N GLN A 71 -2.45 12.32 12.96
CA GLN A 71 -2.53 13.02 11.68
C GLN A 71 -3.55 12.30 10.79
N ARG A 72 -4.59 13.03 10.36
CA ARG A 72 -5.70 12.45 9.60
C ARG A 72 -5.77 12.92 8.16
N ASP A 73 -5.19 14.08 7.86
CA ASP A 73 -5.21 14.66 6.53
C ASP A 73 -3.91 14.34 5.80
N TRP A 74 -4.02 13.58 4.74
CA TRP A 74 -2.91 13.19 3.89
C TRP A 74 -3.04 13.75 2.47
N SER A 75 -3.81 14.82 2.30
CA SER A 75 -3.99 15.44 0.99
C SER A 75 -2.68 15.90 0.36
N ASN A 76 -1.66 16.18 1.18
CA ASN A 76 -0.35 16.64 0.71
C ASN A 76 0.46 15.57 -0.02
N VAL A 77 0.07 14.30 0.04
CA VAL A 77 0.78 13.25 -0.70
C VAL A 77 0.27 13.08 -2.13
N ASN A 78 -0.83 13.74 -2.48
CA ASN A 78 -1.41 13.72 -3.83
C ASN A 78 -1.50 12.33 -4.44
N ALA A 79 -2.03 11.39 -3.67
CA ALA A 79 -2.12 10.01 -4.10
C ALA A 79 -3.04 9.85 -5.31
N LYS A 80 -2.66 8.97 -6.23
CA LYS A 80 -3.50 8.56 -7.36
C LYS A 80 -3.93 7.11 -7.17
N PRO A 81 -5.08 6.70 -7.72
CA PRO A 81 -5.52 5.31 -7.59
C PRO A 81 -4.43 4.34 -7.99
N GLY A 82 -4.18 3.34 -7.14
CA GLY A 82 -3.10 2.37 -7.34
C GLY A 82 -1.79 2.72 -6.65
N ASP A 83 -1.64 3.92 -6.11
CA ASP A 83 -0.46 4.27 -5.31
C ASP A 83 -0.42 3.42 -4.05
N ILE A 84 0.79 3.02 -3.66
CA ILE A 84 1.03 2.14 -2.53
C ILE A 84 1.82 2.86 -1.46
N ALA A 85 1.33 2.82 -0.21
CA ALA A 85 2.05 3.35 0.94
C ALA A 85 2.63 2.20 1.75
N VAL A 86 3.93 2.29 2.07
CA VAL A 86 4.63 1.32 2.91
C VAL A 86 5.14 2.03 4.15
N MET A 87 4.78 1.50 5.31
CA MET A 87 5.11 2.08 6.61
C MET A 87 6.13 1.20 7.32
N ASN A 88 7.26 1.81 7.72
CA ASN A 88 8.28 1.15 8.51
C ASN A 88 8.08 1.52 9.97
N HIS A 89 7.22 0.79 10.65
CA HIS A 89 6.87 1.02 12.05
C HIS A 89 6.41 -0.30 12.66
N GLY A 90 6.73 -0.53 13.93
CA GLY A 90 6.40 -1.79 14.58
C GLY A 90 7.24 -2.94 14.04
N LYS A 91 6.81 -4.17 14.32
CA LYS A 91 7.57 -5.37 13.97
C LYS A 91 7.53 -5.69 12.47
N HIS A 92 6.36 -5.54 11.85
CA HIS A 92 6.15 -5.95 10.45
C HIS A 92 5.86 -4.80 9.51
N GLY A 93 5.61 -3.61 10.04
CA GLY A 93 5.20 -2.48 9.24
C GLY A 93 3.76 -2.63 8.73
N HIS A 94 3.40 -1.77 7.78
CA HIS A 94 2.07 -1.79 7.18
C HIS A 94 2.18 -1.40 5.72
N ILE A 95 1.25 -1.88 4.89
CA ILE A 95 1.18 -1.56 3.48
C ILE A 95 -0.28 -1.39 3.08
N CYS A 96 -0.58 -0.38 2.26
CA CYS A 96 -1.92 -0.12 1.79
C CYS A 96 -1.90 0.54 0.41
N MET A 97 -3.05 0.54 -0.26
CA MET A 97 -3.19 1.08 -1.61
C MET A 97 -4.31 2.12 -1.64
N TRP A 98 -4.11 3.21 -2.38
CA TRP A 98 -5.11 4.26 -2.55
C TRP A 98 -6.11 3.89 -3.64
N ASN A 99 -7.41 3.93 -3.32
CA ASN A 99 -8.45 3.57 -4.27
C ASN A 99 -9.15 4.78 -4.92
N GLY A 100 -8.63 5.98 -4.69
CA GLY A 100 -9.22 7.22 -5.16
C GLY A 100 -10.05 7.95 -4.10
N LYS A 101 -10.42 7.26 -3.03
CA LYS A 101 -11.24 7.80 -1.94
C LYS A 101 -10.68 7.51 -0.56
N GLN A 102 -10.02 6.37 -0.37
CA GLN A 102 -9.45 5.98 0.92
C GLN A 102 -8.30 5.00 0.70
N TRP A 103 -7.51 4.81 1.74
CA TRP A 103 -6.46 3.81 1.77
C TRP A 103 -7.04 2.47 2.18
N VAL A 104 -6.67 1.42 1.45
CA VAL A 104 -7.20 0.07 1.66
C VAL A 104 -6.06 -0.93 1.73
N SER A 105 -6.13 -1.81 2.73
CA SER A 105 -5.21 -2.93 2.90
C SER A 105 -6.04 -4.20 3.04
N ASP A 106 -5.84 -4.99 4.10
CA ASP A 106 -6.77 -6.05 4.49
C ASP A 106 -8.05 -5.47 5.10
N PHE A 107 -8.07 -4.15 5.33
CA PHE A 107 -9.26 -3.45 5.78
C PHE A 107 -9.33 -2.06 5.13
N ARG A 108 -10.54 -1.48 5.12
CA ARG A 108 -10.76 -0.12 4.64
C ARG A 108 -10.38 0.85 5.76
N GLN A 109 -9.34 1.66 5.49
CA GLN A 109 -8.73 2.52 6.51
C GLN A 109 -9.37 3.90 6.56
N ASN A 110 -9.49 4.46 7.76
CA ASN A 110 -9.93 5.84 7.92
C ASN A 110 -8.79 6.82 7.64
N ASN A 111 -7.54 6.41 7.87
CA ASN A 111 -6.36 7.23 7.66
C ASN A 111 -5.27 6.42 6.96
N MET A 112 -4.32 7.09 6.30
CA MET A 112 -3.15 6.41 5.75
C MET A 112 -2.28 5.84 6.88
N TRP A 113 -1.91 6.68 7.85
CA TRP A 113 -1.06 6.27 8.98
C TRP A 113 -1.93 5.60 10.04
N VAL A 114 -1.66 4.33 10.31
CA VAL A 114 -2.52 3.50 11.16
C VAL A 114 -1.97 3.33 12.59
N TYR A 115 -0.83 3.95 12.88
CA TYR A 115 -0.15 3.78 14.16
C TYR A 115 -0.38 4.94 15.11
N SER A 116 -0.24 4.69 16.42
CA SER A 116 -0.30 5.72 17.45
C SER A 116 1.04 6.45 17.63
N GLY A 117 2.16 5.86 17.17
CA GLY A 117 3.49 6.47 17.20
C GLY A 117 3.90 6.99 15.83
N ASP A 118 4.92 7.85 15.79
CA ASP A 118 5.44 8.42 14.56
C ASP A 118 6.40 7.46 13.85
N GLY A 119 6.55 7.59 12.53
CA GLY A 119 7.49 6.78 11.78
C GLY A 119 7.55 7.13 10.29
N GLU A 120 8.34 6.37 9.53
CA GLU A 120 8.52 6.60 8.09
C GLU A 120 7.41 5.97 7.27
N CYS A 121 6.99 6.71 6.22
CA CYS A 121 6.08 6.21 5.21
C CYS A 121 6.62 6.54 3.83
N SER A 122 6.66 5.55 2.96
CA SER A 122 7.10 5.69 1.57
C SER A 122 5.93 5.44 0.64
N ILE A 123 5.75 6.31 -0.36
CA ILE A 123 4.66 6.20 -1.34
C ILE A 123 5.25 5.81 -2.69
N PHE A 124 4.66 4.80 -3.31
CA PHE A 124 5.14 4.24 -4.58
C PHE A 124 4.05 4.33 -5.65
N ARG A 125 4.48 4.52 -6.89
CA ARG A 125 3.59 4.56 -8.05
C ARG A 125 4.17 3.73 -9.18
N TYR A 126 3.31 2.97 -9.85
CA TYR A 126 3.74 2.17 -10.99
C TYR A 126 4.06 3.07 -12.19
N ASN A 127 5.22 2.85 -12.77
CA ASN A 127 5.57 3.47 -14.07
C ASN A 127 6.40 2.52 -14.94
N GLY A 128 6.27 1.24 -14.65
CA GLY A 128 7.01 0.23 -15.41
C GLY A 128 8.42 0.10 -14.95
#